data_2e668987bf22f7de67ea9fef357b3928
#
_entry.id   2e668987bf22f7de67ea9fef357b3928
#
_cell.length_a   1.000
_cell.length_b   1.000
_cell.length_c   1.000
_cell.angle_alpha   90.00
_cell.angle_beta   90.00
_cell.angle_gamma   90.00
#
_symmetry.space_group_name_H-M   'P 1'
#
loop_
_entity.id
_entity.type
_entity.pdbx_description
1 polymer ?
#
loop_
_entity_poly.entity_id
_entity_poly.type
_entity_poly.pdbx_seq_one_letter_code
_entity_poly.pdbx_strand_id
1 'polypeptide(L)'
;MAVVATGIPAESGEPAMDKPRMKGRHLVMMSLGSAIGTGLFVGSGKGVAAAGPATLVAYIVAGLLVIAIMYMLGEMVAAHPDSGAFSVYTSRAMGSAAGFAMGWVWWIELVVVVAAEAIAAASTLVAMWPIAPVWLLTLIFLVVLTAINLLGADRFGEFEFWFALLKVVAVVVFLTIGVLLICGVLAAPAAGTSNLVGHGGFLPNGWSGVATALLLVAFSFGGIEIMAVAAAETEDPAHNVSRAVRTIVWRILVFYMGSVAIMVIAVPWDDPELGASPFVAVLNRAGIPAASEAMTFVIVLALLSSLNANLYGAARMLGSLAERGMAPRVAMRTRGRSVPTVAVLASVAFGFCCVLATFEWGDAVLGTLLNIVGSTIIVTYFFTICSHYVLRRRAEKEGAPLPMRLKGFPVVNWAAMILLIGIVVLGMFSPDVRAQLMSTGALVVILYVIGVGWSHHAGRNPFHPTTD
;
A
#
# COMPACT_ATOMS: atom_id res chain seq x y z
N MET A 1 64.71 33.38 -4.41
CA MET A 1 64.28 32.09 -3.82
C MET A 1 62.84 31.90 -4.27
N ALA A 2 62.67 31.08 -5.34
CA ALA A 2 61.36 30.84 -5.96
C ALA A 2 60.69 29.65 -5.29
N VAL A 3 59.49 29.84 -4.80
CA VAL A 3 58.63 28.75 -4.27
C VAL A 3 57.87 28.15 -5.46
N VAL A 4 58.19 26.87 -5.74
CA VAL A 4 57.50 26.06 -6.75
C VAL A 4 56.15 25.63 -6.18
N ALA A 5 55.06 26.11 -6.79
CA ALA A 5 53.72 25.62 -6.52
C ALA A 5 53.51 24.29 -7.27
N THR A 6 53.46 23.18 -6.53
CA THR A 6 53.05 21.87 -7.05
C THR A 6 51.54 21.86 -7.25
N GLY A 7 51.11 21.93 -8.53
CA GLY A 7 49.72 21.76 -8.91
C GLY A 7 49.27 20.31 -8.65
N ILE A 8 48.25 20.17 -7.81
CA ILE A 8 47.44 18.95 -7.70
C ILE A 8 46.54 18.86 -8.94
N PRO A 9 46.56 17.77 -9.71
CA PRO A 9 45.63 17.64 -10.82
C PRO A 9 44.19 17.59 -10.26
N ALA A 10 43.32 18.46 -10.79
CA ALA A 10 41.91 18.35 -10.56
C ALA A 10 41.43 16.94 -11.04
N GLU A 11 40.92 16.15 -10.16
CA GLU A 11 40.21 14.92 -10.52
C GLU A 11 39.13 15.31 -11.53
N SER A 12 39.27 14.77 -12.74
CA SER A 12 38.27 14.85 -13.78
C SER A 12 37.02 14.11 -13.26
N GLY A 13 36.06 14.88 -12.68
CA GLY A 13 34.76 14.38 -12.33
C GLY A 13 34.10 13.83 -13.58
N GLU A 14 33.98 12.49 -13.68
CA GLU A 14 33.07 11.89 -14.62
C GLU A 14 31.70 12.52 -14.39
N PRO A 15 30.99 12.98 -15.44
CA PRO A 15 29.65 13.51 -15.29
C PRO A 15 28.80 12.39 -14.70
N ALA A 16 28.25 12.61 -13.50
CA ALA A 16 27.27 11.73 -12.90
C ALA A 16 26.18 11.50 -13.94
N MET A 17 26.12 10.29 -14.52
CA MET A 17 25.15 9.95 -15.54
C MET A 17 23.78 10.31 -14.98
N ASP A 18 23.11 11.23 -15.65
CA ASP A 18 21.78 11.74 -15.32
C ASP A 18 20.80 10.54 -15.34
N LYS A 19 20.53 9.99 -14.17
CA LYS A 19 19.50 8.93 -14.03
C LYS A 19 18.19 9.58 -14.43
N PRO A 20 17.41 9.02 -15.36
CA PRO A 20 16.14 9.58 -15.75
C PRO A 20 15.24 9.73 -14.52
N ARG A 21 14.99 10.97 -14.12
CA ARG A 21 14.21 11.31 -12.95
C ARG A 21 12.72 11.29 -13.29
N MET A 22 11.93 10.73 -12.38
CA MET A 22 10.48 10.70 -12.55
C MET A 22 9.88 12.11 -12.44
N LYS A 23 8.94 12.43 -13.33
CA LYS A 23 8.18 13.69 -13.26
C LYS A 23 7.15 13.64 -12.13
N GLY A 24 6.84 14.78 -11.51
CA GLY A 24 5.85 14.87 -10.43
C GLY A 24 4.46 14.30 -10.80
N ARG A 25 4.06 14.37 -12.08
CA ARG A 25 2.81 13.74 -12.56
C ARG A 25 2.83 12.21 -12.41
N HIS A 26 3.98 11.58 -12.66
CA HIS A 26 4.15 10.13 -12.52
C HIS A 26 4.05 9.73 -11.04
N LEU A 27 4.66 10.50 -10.13
CA LEU A 27 4.56 10.25 -8.69
C LEU A 27 3.11 10.27 -8.20
N VAL A 28 2.33 11.30 -8.57
CA VAL A 28 0.93 11.42 -8.18
C VAL A 28 0.08 10.27 -8.73
N MET A 29 0.25 9.93 -10.01
CA MET A 29 -0.53 8.86 -10.64
C MET A 29 -0.12 7.48 -10.15
N MET A 30 1.16 7.24 -9.91
CA MET A 30 1.68 6.01 -9.33
C MET A 30 1.16 5.77 -7.91
N SER A 31 1.11 6.83 -7.08
CA SER A 31 0.55 6.75 -5.73
C SER A 31 -0.96 6.45 -5.74
N LEU A 32 -1.69 6.96 -6.73
CA LEU A 32 -3.11 6.65 -6.91
C LEU A 32 -3.30 5.26 -7.49
N GLY A 33 -2.46 4.88 -8.44
CA GLY A 33 -2.53 3.59 -9.11
C GLY A 33 -2.20 2.43 -8.18
N SER A 34 -1.20 2.57 -7.32
CA SER A 34 -0.85 1.56 -6.34
C SER A 34 -1.91 1.41 -5.23
N ALA A 35 -2.59 2.49 -4.86
CA ALA A 35 -3.67 2.44 -3.88
C ALA A 35 -4.93 1.75 -4.41
N ILE A 36 -5.30 1.99 -5.68
CA ILE A 36 -6.51 1.42 -6.30
C ILE A 36 -6.19 0.01 -6.80
N GLY A 37 -6.27 -0.98 -5.92
CA GLY A 37 -5.97 -2.40 -6.15
C GLY A 37 -7.00 -3.31 -5.47
N THR A 38 -6.55 -4.50 -5.06
CA THR A 38 -7.38 -5.52 -4.38
C THR A 38 -8.13 -4.96 -3.17
N GLY A 39 -7.53 -4.01 -2.45
CA GLY A 39 -8.16 -3.40 -1.28
C GLY A 39 -9.48 -2.72 -1.59
N LEU A 40 -9.55 -1.92 -2.67
CA LEU A 40 -10.79 -1.26 -3.07
C LEU A 40 -11.73 -2.22 -3.81
N PHE A 41 -11.23 -2.98 -4.79
CA PHE A 41 -12.10 -3.75 -5.68
C PHE A 41 -12.60 -5.07 -5.08
N VAL A 42 -11.88 -5.67 -4.14
CA VAL A 42 -12.22 -6.95 -3.50
C VAL A 42 -12.37 -6.80 -1.99
N GLY A 43 -11.42 -6.14 -1.33
CA GLY A 43 -11.40 -5.95 0.12
C GLY A 43 -12.62 -5.19 0.64
N SER A 44 -13.16 -4.24 -0.13
CA SER A 44 -14.37 -3.51 0.23
C SER A 44 -15.59 -4.42 0.34
N GLY A 45 -15.77 -5.36 -0.58
CA GLY A 45 -16.86 -6.35 -0.52
C GLY A 45 -16.74 -7.27 0.67
N LYS A 46 -15.54 -7.76 0.97
CA LYS A 46 -15.28 -8.58 2.18
C LYS A 46 -15.51 -7.77 3.46
N GLY A 47 -15.14 -6.49 3.47
CA GLY A 47 -15.43 -5.59 4.59
C GLY A 47 -16.93 -5.41 4.82
N VAL A 48 -17.69 -5.20 3.73
CA VAL A 48 -19.15 -5.10 3.78
C VAL A 48 -19.78 -6.41 4.26
N ALA A 49 -19.33 -7.55 3.77
CA ALA A 49 -19.81 -8.87 4.24
C ALA A 49 -19.52 -9.10 5.74
N ALA A 50 -18.37 -8.56 6.26
CA ALA A 50 -18.00 -8.70 7.66
C ALA A 50 -18.82 -7.79 8.60
N ALA A 51 -19.05 -6.53 8.26
CA ALA A 51 -19.65 -5.53 9.15
C ALA A 51 -21.03 -5.00 8.70
N GLY A 52 -21.50 -5.40 7.52
CA GLY A 52 -22.71 -4.83 6.95
C GLY A 52 -22.53 -3.33 6.65
N PRO A 53 -23.60 -2.52 6.77
CA PRO A 53 -23.54 -1.08 6.57
C PRO A 53 -22.55 -0.36 7.50
N ALA A 54 -22.24 -0.92 8.68
CA ALA A 54 -21.26 -0.38 9.61
C ALA A 54 -19.82 -0.39 9.07
N THR A 55 -19.56 -1.01 7.93
CA THR A 55 -18.30 -0.86 7.18
C THR A 55 -18.00 0.61 6.87
N LEU A 56 -19.02 1.46 6.70
CA LEU A 56 -18.83 2.91 6.56
C LEU A 56 -18.09 3.52 7.75
N VAL A 57 -18.40 3.07 8.97
CA VAL A 57 -17.69 3.51 10.18
C VAL A 57 -16.24 3.07 10.13
N ALA A 58 -15.97 1.82 9.72
CA ALA A 58 -14.60 1.33 9.56
C ALA A 58 -13.81 2.17 8.54
N TYR A 59 -14.41 2.54 7.41
CA TYR A 59 -13.77 3.41 6.40
C TYR A 59 -13.53 4.83 6.91
N ILE A 60 -14.44 5.42 7.68
CA ILE A 60 -14.24 6.74 8.31
C ILE A 60 -13.05 6.69 9.27
N VAL A 61 -13.05 5.71 10.17
CA VAL A 61 -12.02 5.55 11.20
C VAL A 61 -10.65 5.31 10.57
N ALA A 62 -10.54 4.33 9.67
CA ALA A 62 -9.30 4.02 8.97
C ALA A 62 -8.87 5.17 8.05
N GLY A 63 -9.80 5.83 7.36
CA GLY A 63 -9.52 6.96 6.49
C GLY A 63 -8.92 8.16 7.25
N LEU A 64 -9.46 8.51 8.42
CA LEU A 64 -8.88 9.55 9.27
C LEU A 64 -7.46 9.21 9.72
N LEU A 65 -7.23 7.95 10.11
CA LEU A 65 -5.90 7.48 10.47
C LEU A 65 -4.93 7.58 9.29
N VAL A 66 -5.32 7.09 8.12
CA VAL A 66 -4.51 7.10 6.90
C VAL A 66 -4.16 8.52 6.46
N ILE A 67 -5.10 9.45 6.55
CA ILE A 67 -4.83 10.87 6.26
C ILE A 67 -3.72 11.40 7.18
N ALA A 68 -3.81 11.15 8.48
CA ALA A 68 -2.80 11.57 9.44
C ALA A 68 -1.43 10.93 9.10
N ILE A 69 -1.40 9.62 8.83
CA ILE A 69 -0.19 8.89 8.44
C ILE A 69 0.44 9.46 7.16
N MET A 70 -0.37 9.77 6.14
CA MET A 70 0.13 10.32 4.88
C MET A 70 0.77 11.70 5.06
N TYR A 71 0.20 12.55 5.91
CA TYR A 71 0.83 13.83 6.25
C TYR A 71 2.12 13.66 7.06
N MET A 72 2.17 12.72 8.01
CA MET A 72 3.38 12.38 8.79
C MET A 72 4.48 11.85 7.88
N LEU A 73 4.15 10.87 7.03
CA LEU A 73 5.08 10.30 6.06
C LEU A 73 5.56 11.36 5.07
N GLY A 74 4.64 12.16 4.52
CA GLY A 74 4.95 13.23 3.60
C GLY A 74 5.89 14.27 4.19
N GLU A 75 5.76 14.63 5.47
CA GLU A 75 6.68 15.54 6.15
C GLU A 75 8.09 14.94 6.25
N MET A 76 8.20 13.66 6.63
CA MET A 76 9.50 12.98 6.72
C MET A 76 10.17 12.84 5.35
N VAL A 77 9.41 12.46 4.32
CA VAL A 77 9.90 12.31 2.94
C VAL A 77 10.31 13.67 2.35
N ALA A 78 9.54 14.72 2.58
CA ALA A 78 9.87 16.06 2.09
C ALA A 78 11.14 16.62 2.73
N ALA A 79 11.38 16.28 4.00
CA ALA A 79 12.60 16.70 4.71
C ALA A 79 13.83 15.87 4.31
N HIS A 80 13.66 14.56 4.07
CA HIS A 80 14.75 13.64 3.78
C HIS A 80 14.28 12.53 2.82
N PRO A 81 14.24 12.80 1.50
CA PRO A 81 13.86 11.80 0.51
C PRO A 81 14.82 10.61 0.52
N ASP A 82 14.27 9.39 0.69
CA ASP A 82 15.07 8.15 0.74
C ASP A 82 14.25 6.97 0.23
N SER A 83 14.83 6.14 -0.64
CA SER A 83 14.18 4.95 -1.20
C SER A 83 13.91 3.86 -0.16
N GLY A 84 14.63 3.85 0.96
CA GLY A 84 14.38 2.98 2.10
C GLY A 84 13.24 3.47 3.02
N ALA A 85 12.65 4.64 2.73
CA ALA A 85 11.44 5.20 3.34
C ALA A 85 11.27 4.86 4.84
N PHE A 86 10.28 4.07 5.18
CA PHE A 86 9.95 3.71 6.57
C PHE A 86 11.12 3.17 7.37
N SER A 87 11.93 2.27 6.78
CA SER A 87 13.08 1.68 7.46
C SER A 87 14.13 2.74 7.81
N VAL A 88 14.37 3.70 6.93
CA VAL A 88 15.34 4.78 7.15
C VAL A 88 14.82 5.75 8.22
N TYR A 89 13.58 6.20 8.12
CA TYR A 89 13.00 7.10 9.12
C TYR A 89 12.92 6.46 10.50
N THR A 90 12.55 5.17 10.56
CA THR A 90 12.54 4.42 11.82
C THR A 90 13.94 4.23 12.39
N SER A 91 14.94 3.95 11.55
CA SER A 91 16.34 3.87 11.98
C SER A 91 16.83 5.20 12.58
N ARG A 92 16.55 6.31 11.92
CA ARG A 92 16.92 7.66 12.39
C ARG A 92 16.21 8.04 13.69
N ALA A 93 14.95 7.63 13.85
CA ALA A 93 14.14 7.98 15.02
C ALA A 93 14.42 7.08 16.23
N MET A 94 14.47 5.76 16.02
CA MET A 94 14.38 4.73 17.06
C MET A 94 15.60 3.78 17.08
N GLY A 95 16.56 3.97 16.18
CA GLY A 95 17.78 3.16 16.10
C GLY A 95 17.73 2.05 15.04
N SER A 96 18.90 1.48 14.74
CA SER A 96 19.11 0.55 13.64
C SER A 96 18.30 -0.75 13.76
N ALA A 97 18.11 -1.27 14.97
CA ALA A 97 17.30 -2.48 15.20
C ALA A 97 15.82 -2.28 14.86
N ALA A 98 15.25 -1.13 15.23
CA ALA A 98 13.87 -0.78 14.87
C ALA A 98 13.73 -0.59 13.35
N GLY A 99 14.70 0.07 12.73
CA GLY A 99 14.74 0.23 11.27
C GLY A 99 14.92 -1.08 10.51
N PHE A 100 15.67 -2.02 11.06
CA PHE A 100 15.79 -3.39 10.53
C PHE A 100 14.42 -4.08 10.56
N ALA A 101 13.77 -4.11 11.73
CA ALA A 101 12.46 -4.76 11.88
C ALA A 101 11.43 -4.14 10.93
N MET A 102 11.34 -2.79 10.89
CA MET A 102 10.40 -2.09 10.03
C MET A 102 10.65 -2.36 8.55
N GLY A 103 11.92 -2.40 8.13
CA GLY A 103 12.26 -2.66 6.74
C GLY A 103 11.85 -4.04 6.27
N TRP A 104 12.09 -5.06 7.09
CA TRP A 104 11.67 -6.44 6.79
C TRP A 104 10.15 -6.62 6.87
N VAL A 105 9.46 -6.01 7.84
CA VAL A 105 7.99 -6.03 7.91
C VAL A 105 7.39 -5.44 6.65
N TRP A 106 7.86 -4.28 6.21
CA TRP A 106 7.31 -3.64 5.01
C TRP A 106 7.66 -4.39 3.73
N TRP A 107 8.87 -4.99 3.63
CA TRP A 107 9.18 -5.86 2.50
C TRP A 107 8.26 -7.09 2.45
N ILE A 108 8.00 -7.74 3.59
CA ILE A 108 7.05 -8.87 3.69
C ILE A 108 5.65 -8.42 3.28
N GLU A 109 5.20 -7.26 3.75
CA GLU A 109 3.91 -6.67 3.37
C GLU A 109 3.77 -6.55 1.85
N LEU A 110 4.74 -5.92 1.18
CA LEU A 110 4.76 -5.75 -0.27
C LEU A 110 4.75 -7.09 -1.03
N VAL A 111 5.52 -8.06 -0.56
CA VAL A 111 5.60 -9.41 -1.14
C VAL A 111 4.26 -10.17 -1.01
N VAL A 112 3.58 -10.03 0.13
CA VAL A 112 2.25 -10.62 0.35
C VAL A 112 1.20 -9.92 -0.52
N VAL A 113 1.28 -8.61 -0.68
CA VAL A 113 0.39 -7.85 -1.60
C VAL A 113 0.58 -8.32 -3.04
N VAL A 114 1.82 -8.53 -3.51
CA VAL A 114 2.08 -9.07 -4.86
C VAL A 114 1.35 -10.39 -5.10
N ALA A 115 1.38 -11.31 -4.13
CA ALA A 115 0.66 -12.58 -4.22
C ALA A 115 -0.86 -12.37 -4.19
N ALA A 116 -1.36 -11.53 -3.29
CA ALA A 116 -2.79 -11.24 -3.15
C ALA A 116 -3.37 -10.60 -4.43
N GLU A 117 -2.66 -9.64 -5.03
CA GLU A 117 -3.09 -8.98 -6.28
C GLU A 117 -3.16 -9.98 -7.45
N ALA A 118 -2.18 -10.90 -7.57
CA ALA A 118 -2.15 -11.91 -8.61
C ALA A 118 -3.34 -12.89 -8.48
N ILE A 119 -3.61 -13.37 -7.25
CA ILE A 119 -4.72 -14.29 -6.98
C ILE A 119 -6.05 -13.58 -7.20
N ALA A 120 -6.20 -12.35 -6.70
CA ALA A 120 -7.42 -11.57 -6.86
C ALA A 120 -7.73 -11.28 -8.33
N ALA A 121 -6.72 -10.93 -9.14
CA ALA A 121 -6.88 -10.73 -10.57
C ALA A 121 -7.34 -12.02 -11.27
N ALA A 122 -6.73 -13.16 -10.94
CA ALA A 122 -7.10 -14.45 -11.49
C ALA A 122 -8.53 -14.87 -11.07
N SER A 123 -8.87 -14.76 -9.78
CA SER A 123 -10.21 -15.09 -9.27
C SER A 123 -11.30 -14.20 -9.89
N THR A 124 -11.03 -12.89 -10.02
CA THR A 124 -11.96 -11.95 -10.66
C THR A 124 -12.20 -12.30 -12.13
N LEU A 125 -11.14 -12.67 -12.86
CA LEU A 125 -11.24 -13.07 -14.26
C LEU A 125 -12.03 -14.37 -14.42
N VAL A 126 -11.73 -15.38 -13.58
CA VAL A 126 -12.40 -16.69 -13.63
C VAL A 126 -13.88 -16.60 -13.24
N ALA A 127 -14.22 -15.74 -12.31
CA ALA A 127 -15.61 -15.52 -11.89
C ALA A 127 -16.48 -15.01 -13.05
N MET A 128 -15.94 -14.20 -13.94
CA MET A 128 -16.65 -13.70 -15.13
C MET A 128 -16.51 -14.64 -16.32
N TRP A 129 -15.31 -15.14 -16.58
CA TRP A 129 -14.97 -16.02 -17.70
C TRP A 129 -14.16 -17.21 -17.19
N PRO A 130 -14.77 -18.40 -17.04
CA PRO A 130 -14.10 -19.60 -16.51
C PRO A 130 -13.18 -20.26 -17.56
N ILE A 131 -12.19 -19.52 -18.03
CA ILE A 131 -11.28 -19.91 -19.13
C ILE A 131 -10.16 -20.84 -18.68
N ALA A 132 -9.80 -20.80 -17.39
CA ALA A 132 -8.72 -21.60 -16.82
C ALA A 132 -8.85 -21.62 -15.27
N PRO A 133 -8.20 -22.56 -14.56
CA PRO A 133 -8.20 -22.55 -13.11
C PRO A 133 -7.41 -21.35 -12.55
N VAL A 134 -7.84 -20.85 -11.37
CA VAL A 134 -7.26 -19.66 -10.72
C VAL A 134 -5.74 -19.77 -10.56
N TRP A 135 -5.23 -20.93 -10.09
CA TRP A 135 -3.80 -21.12 -9.87
C TRP A 135 -2.97 -20.94 -11.16
N LEU A 136 -3.49 -21.38 -12.31
CA LEU A 136 -2.79 -21.27 -13.59
C LEU A 136 -2.72 -19.80 -14.05
N LEU A 137 -3.82 -19.06 -13.95
CA LEU A 137 -3.83 -17.63 -14.29
C LEU A 137 -2.95 -16.83 -13.33
N THR A 138 -2.97 -17.16 -12.04
CA THR A 138 -2.06 -16.55 -11.04
C THR A 138 -0.60 -16.76 -11.43
N LEU A 139 -0.24 -17.99 -11.82
CA LEU A 139 1.12 -18.32 -12.30
C LEU A 139 1.48 -17.50 -13.54
N ILE A 140 0.61 -17.43 -14.53
CA ILE A 140 0.83 -16.66 -15.76
C ILE A 140 1.05 -15.18 -15.44
N PHE A 141 0.21 -14.58 -14.59
CA PHE A 141 0.34 -13.17 -14.22
C PHE A 141 1.66 -12.89 -13.48
N LEU A 142 2.05 -13.74 -12.55
CA LEU A 142 3.33 -13.60 -11.86
C LEU A 142 4.52 -13.74 -12.80
N VAL A 143 4.52 -14.71 -13.72
CA VAL A 143 5.60 -14.91 -14.69
C VAL A 143 5.72 -13.72 -15.65
N VAL A 144 4.59 -13.28 -16.21
CA VAL A 144 4.57 -12.16 -17.17
C VAL A 144 5.03 -10.86 -16.53
N LEU A 145 4.49 -10.52 -15.35
CA LEU A 145 4.85 -9.27 -14.67
C LEU A 145 6.27 -9.30 -14.09
N THR A 146 6.75 -10.48 -13.66
CA THR A 146 8.17 -10.65 -13.31
C THR A 146 9.07 -10.40 -14.52
N ALA A 147 8.75 -10.98 -15.67
CA ALA A 147 9.50 -10.76 -16.89
C ALA A 147 9.52 -9.28 -17.29
N ILE A 148 8.37 -8.59 -17.22
CA ILE A 148 8.28 -7.14 -17.50
C ILE A 148 9.17 -6.35 -16.54
N ASN A 149 9.15 -6.65 -15.24
CA ASN A 149 10.00 -5.98 -14.26
C ASN A 149 11.51 -6.22 -14.50
N LEU A 150 11.89 -7.37 -15.04
CA LEU A 150 13.28 -7.71 -15.39
C LEU A 150 13.78 -7.05 -16.69
N LEU A 151 12.87 -6.63 -17.58
CA LEU A 151 13.23 -5.97 -18.85
C LEU A 151 13.63 -4.50 -18.69
N GLY A 152 13.32 -3.86 -17.57
CA GLY A 152 13.78 -2.52 -17.26
C GLY A 152 12.69 -1.52 -16.87
N ALA A 153 13.07 -0.57 -16.02
CA ALA A 153 12.16 0.41 -15.43
C ALA A 153 11.95 1.70 -16.28
N ASP A 154 12.63 1.85 -17.40
CA ASP A 154 12.69 3.11 -18.17
C ASP A 154 11.31 3.59 -18.68
N ARG A 155 10.35 2.68 -18.84
CA ARG A 155 8.99 3.00 -19.27
C ARG A 155 7.93 2.80 -18.17
N PHE A 156 8.35 2.37 -16.98
CA PHE A 156 7.44 2.06 -15.89
C PHE A 156 6.52 3.22 -15.51
N GLY A 157 7.07 4.42 -15.35
CA GLY A 157 6.30 5.61 -14.96
C GLY A 157 5.20 6.01 -15.95
N GLU A 158 5.45 5.85 -17.26
CA GLU A 158 4.45 6.19 -18.30
C GLU A 158 3.35 5.10 -18.37
N PHE A 159 3.71 3.83 -18.28
CA PHE A 159 2.72 2.75 -18.23
C PHE A 159 1.82 2.88 -17.00
N GLU A 160 2.41 3.08 -15.82
CA GLU A 160 1.66 3.22 -14.59
C GLU A 160 0.76 4.46 -14.61
N PHE A 161 1.17 5.55 -15.26
CA PHE A 161 0.33 6.73 -15.46
C PHE A 161 -0.98 6.39 -16.20
N TRP A 162 -0.90 5.66 -17.33
CA TRP A 162 -2.08 5.32 -18.12
C TRP A 162 -2.97 4.30 -17.41
N PHE A 163 -2.39 3.30 -16.75
CA PHE A 163 -3.16 2.35 -15.93
C PHE A 163 -3.84 3.04 -14.76
N ALA A 164 -3.16 3.94 -14.06
CA ALA A 164 -3.76 4.70 -12.98
C ALA A 164 -4.90 5.60 -13.48
N LEU A 165 -4.74 6.23 -14.64
CA LEU A 165 -5.81 7.02 -15.26
C LEU A 165 -7.04 6.15 -15.58
N LEU A 166 -6.84 4.96 -16.14
CA LEU A 166 -7.93 4.01 -16.42
C LEU A 166 -8.69 3.64 -15.14
N LYS A 167 -7.96 3.32 -14.04
CA LYS A 167 -8.55 3.02 -12.73
C LYS A 167 -9.41 4.20 -12.21
N VAL A 168 -8.87 5.41 -12.28
CA VAL A 168 -9.57 6.62 -11.83
C VAL A 168 -10.85 6.84 -12.64
N VAL A 169 -10.78 6.73 -13.97
CA VAL A 169 -11.95 6.87 -14.84
C VAL A 169 -13.00 5.82 -14.51
N ALA A 170 -12.61 4.57 -14.32
CA ALA A 170 -13.55 3.49 -13.98
C ALA A 170 -14.26 3.74 -12.64
N VAL A 171 -13.53 4.19 -11.61
CA VAL A 171 -14.15 4.53 -10.32
C VAL A 171 -15.09 5.72 -10.47
N VAL A 172 -14.73 6.75 -11.23
CA VAL A 172 -15.62 7.92 -11.48
C VAL A 172 -16.90 7.49 -12.21
N VAL A 173 -16.78 6.64 -13.23
CA VAL A 173 -17.92 6.07 -13.95
C VAL A 173 -18.80 5.26 -12.99
N PHE A 174 -18.21 4.40 -12.18
CA PHE A 174 -18.93 3.63 -11.15
C PHE A 174 -19.68 4.55 -10.17
N LEU A 175 -19.02 5.58 -9.64
CA LEU A 175 -19.64 6.55 -8.72
C LEU A 175 -20.83 7.25 -9.40
N THR A 176 -20.67 7.64 -10.66
CA THR A 176 -21.73 8.29 -11.43
C THR A 176 -22.94 7.36 -11.60
N ILE A 177 -22.72 6.13 -12.06
CA ILE A 177 -23.78 5.12 -12.23
C ILE A 177 -24.45 4.81 -10.89
N GLY A 178 -23.67 4.63 -9.83
CA GLY A 178 -24.18 4.37 -8.49
C GLY A 178 -25.07 5.48 -7.95
N VAL A 179 -24.68 6.75 -8.14
CA VAL A 179 -25.52 7.90 -7.76
C VAL A 179 -26.80 7.93 -8.58
N LEU A 180 -26.74 7.72 -9.90
CA LEU A 180 -27.94 7.68 -10.76
C LEU A 180 -28.88 6.53 -10.37
N LEU A 181 -28.34 5.38 -9.95
CA LEU A 181 -29.11 4.24 -9.44
C LEU A 181 -29.83 4.61 -8.13
N ILE A 182 -29.12 5.19 -7.17
CA ILE A 182 -29.69 5.59 -5.87
C ILE A 182 -30.76 6.68 -6.03
N CYS A 183 -30.56 7.62 -6.95
CA CYS A 183 -31.51 8.68 -7.26
C CYS A 183 -32.74 8.19 -8.07
N GLY A 184 -32.79 6.91 -8.46
CA GLY A 184 -33.90 6.36 -9.24
C GLY A 184 -33.99 6.87 -10.69
N VAL A 185 -32.89 7.37 -11.25
CA VAL A 185 -32.80 7.84 -12.65
C VAL A 185 -32.70 6.67 -13.63
N LEU A 186 -32.08 5.56 -13.18
CA LEU A 186 -31.99 4.34 -13.97
C LEU A 186 -33.26 3.52 -13.85
N ALA A 187 -33.57 2.69 -14.86
CA ALA A 187 -34.77 1.86 -14.94
C ALA A 187 -34.90 0.78 -13.84
N ALA A 188 -33.83 0.51 -13.09
CA ALA A 188 -33.86 -0.36 -11.93
C ALA A 188 -34.64 0.29 -10.77
N PRO A 189 -35.29 -0.50 -9.88
CA PRO A 189 -35.93 0.03 -8.69
C PRO A 189 -34.93 0.86 -7.87
N ALA A 190 -35.36 2.05 -7.44
CA ALA A 190 -34.55 2.90 -6.57
C ALA A 190 -34.15 2.09 -5.33
N ALA A 191 -32.85 1.97 -5.06
CA ALA A 191 -32.35 1.17 -3.95
C ALA A 191 -32.78 1.74 -2.58
N GLY A 192 -32.92 3.07 -2.49
CA GLY A 192 -33.29 3.75 -1.26
C GLY A 192 -32.30 3.50 -0.12
N THR A 193 -32.61 4.04 1.05
CA THR A 193 -31.78 3.85 2.26
C THR A 193 -32.20 2.62 3.09
N SER A 194 -33.19 1.85 2.63
CA SER A 194 -33.69 0.67 3.35
C SER A 194 -32.62 -0.40 3.58
N ASN A 195 -31.67 -0.54 2.66
CA ASN A 195 -30.54 -1.47 2.80
C ASN A 195 -29.60 -1.13 3.96
N LEU A 196 -29.59 0.13 4.43
CA LEU A 196 -28.76 0.53 5.58
C LEU A 196 -29.32 0.05 6.93
N VAL A 197 -30.63 -0.14 7.03
CA VAL A 197 -31.33 -0.49 8.28
C VAL A 197 -32.13 -1.78 8.18
N GLY A 198 -32.38 -2.28 6.97
CA GLY A 198 -32.90 -3.61 6.71
C GLY A 198 -31.88 -4.71 7.01
N HIS A 199 -32.18 -5.95 6.73
CA HIS A 199 -31.27 -7.08 6.80
C HIS A 199 -30.44 -7.18 8.11
N GLY A 200 -31.10 -7.01 9.27
CA GLY A 200 -30.45 -7.07 10.59
C GLY A 200 -29.95 -5.74 11.15
N GLY A 201 -30.25 -4.61 10.49
CA GLY A 201 -29.91 -3.27 10.94
C GLY A 201 -28.56 -2.76 10.45
N PHE A 202 -28.14 -1.60 10.99
CA PHE A 202 -26.88 -0.95 10.61
C PHE A 202 -25.64 -1.72 11.07
N LEU A 203 -25.72 -2.47 12.17
CA LEU A 203 -24.63 -3.22 12.81
C LEU A 203 -24.98 -4.70 12.95
N PRO A 204 -25.27 -5.44 11.84
CA PRO A 204 -25.83 -6.78 11.88
C PRO A 204 -24.91 -7.79 12.58
N ASN A 205 -23.60 -7.65 12.40
CA ASN A 205 -22.59 -8.53 12.98
C ASN A 205 -21.89 -7.94 14.23
N GLY A 206 -22.48 -6.91 14.84
CA GLY A 206 -21.97 -6.28 16.03
C GLY A 206 -20.56 -5.65 15.85
N TRP A 207 -19.93 -5.32 16.96
CA TRP A 207 -18.58 -4.69 16.96
C TRP A 207 -17.48 -5.66 16.51
N SER A 208 -17.67 -6.98 16.63
CA SER A 208 -16.71 -7.96 16.11
C SER A 208 -16.65 -7.93 14.59
N GLY A 209 -17.77 -7.72 13.90
CA GLY A 209 -17.80 -7.51 12.46
C GLY A 209 -17.05 -6.23 12.06
N VAL A 210 -17.23 -5.13 12.81
CA VAL A 210 -16.48 -3.89 12.58
C VAL A 210 -14.98 -4.09 12.80
N ALA A 211 -14.58 -4.86 13.82
CA ALA A 211 -13.17 -5.18 14.07
C ALA A 211 -12.54 -5.91 12.90
N THR A 212 -13.23 -6.91 12.35
CA THR A 212 -12.77 -7.63 11.15
C THR A 212 -12.71 -6.72 9.93
N ALA A 213 -13.75 -5.89 9.72
CA ALA A 213 -13.76 -4.93 8.63
C ALA A 213 -12.62 -3.91 8.74
N LEU A 214 -12.25 -3.45 9.93
CA LEU A 214 -11.16 -2.48 10.13
C LEU A 214 -9.81 -2.98 9.61
N LEU A 215 -9.47 -4.28 9.78
CA LEU A 215 -8.26 -4.86 9.19
C LEU A 215 -8.32 -4.86 7.66
N LEU A 216 -9.44 -5.31 7.10
CA LEU A 216 -9.65 -5.34 5.65
C LEU A 216 -9.65 -3.93 5.05
N VAL A 217 -10.22 -2.96 5.78
CA VAL A 217 -10.24 -1.54 5.37
C VAL A 217 -8.85 -0.91 5.51
N ALA A 218 -8.08 -1.25 6.55
CA ALA A 218 -6.70 -0.80 6.67
C ALA A 218 -5.88 -1.26 5.44
N PHE A 219 -6.02 -2.52 5.05
CA PHE A 219 -5.45 -3.03 3.79
C PHE A 219 -5.93 -2.25 2.56
N SER A 220 -7.22 -1.89 2.52
CA SER A 220 -7.79 -1.17 1.36
C SER A 220 -7.10 0.17 1.08
N PHE A 221 -6.52 0.79 2.08
CA PHE A 221 -5.73 2.02 1.94
C PHE A 221 -4.23 1.78 1.71
N GLY A 222 -3.74 0.54 1.77
CA GLY A 222 -2.36 0.19 1.48
C GLY A 222 -1.97 0.49 0.03
N GLY A 223 -0.66 0.70 -0.19
CA GLY A 223 -0.08 1.02 -1.49
C GLY A 223 0.17 2.52 -1.73
N ILE A 224 -0.52 3.42 -1.00
CA ILE A 224 -0.25 4.86 -1.07
C ILE A 224 1.16 5.22 -0.61
N GLU A 225 1.73 4.40 0.24
CA GLU A 225 3.06 4.52 0.81
C GLU A 225 4.18 4.38 -0.24
N ILE A 226 3.91 3.75 -1.38
CA ILE A 226 4.85 3.63 -2.50
C ILE A 226 5.31 5.01 -3.00
N MET A 227 4.47 6.05 -2.79
CA MET A 227 4.86 7.44 -3.00
C MET A 227 6.17 7.78 -2.30
N ALA A 228 6.40 7.29 -1.07
CA ALA A 228 7.60 7.61 -0.31
C ALA A 228 8.88 7.10 -0.98
N VAL A 229 8.82 5.89 -1.56
CA VAL A 229 9.94 5.31 -2.33
C VAL A 229 10.14 6.05 -3.64
N ALA A 230 9.07 6.26 -4.38
CA ALA A 230 9.10 6.89 -5.69
C ALA A 230 9.51 8.38 -5.63
N ALA A 231 9.20 9.06 -4.52
CA ALA A 231 9.58 10.46 -4.31
C ALA A 231 11.10 10.67 -4.35
N ALA A 232 11.88 9.73 -3.85
CA ALA A 232 13.34 9.79 -3.87
C ALA A 232 13.93 9.82 -5.31
N GLU A 233 13.15 9.38 -6.29
CA GLU A 233 13.54 9.34 -7.71
C GLU A 233 13.00 10.52 -8.52
N THR A 234 12.37 11.54 -7.89
CA THR A 234 11.82 12.72 -8.56
C THR A 234 12.80 13.91 -8.57
N GLU A 235 12.58 14.88 -9.49
CA GLU A 235 13.45 16.07 -9.62
C GLU A 235 13.34 17.03 -8.42
N ASP A 236 12.13 17.20 -7.87
CA ASP A 236 11.85 18.03 -6.67
C ASP A 236 11.00 17.23 -5.68
N PRO A 237 11.63 16.38 -4.85
CA PRO A 237 10.92 15.51 -3.94
C PRO A 237 10.00 16.24 -2.96
N ALA A 238 10.46 17.34 -2.37
CA ALA A 238 9.71 18.07 -1.35
C ALA A 238 8.41 18.68 -1.89
N HIS A 239 8.48 19.33 -3.05
CA HIS A 239 7.31 19.92 -3.71
C HIS A 239 6.34 18.84 -4.20
N ASN A 240 6.89 17.81 -4.87
CA ASN A 240 6.11 16.75 -5.47
C ASN A 240 5.37 15.92 -4.41
N VAL A 241 6.02 15.60 -3.28
CA VAL A 241 5.39 14.89 -2.15
C VAL A 241 4.27 15.72 -1.53
N SER A 242 4.50 16.99 -1.26
CA SER A 242 3.48 17.87 -0.68
C SER A 242 2.22 17.97 -1.56
N ARG A 243 2.42 18.03 -2.88
CA ARG A 243 1.32 18.02 -3.86
C ARG A 243 0.63 16.64 -3.92
N ALA A 244 1.40 15.55 -3.93
CA ALA A 244 0.89 14.19 -3.96
C ALA A 244 0.01 13.91 -2.74
N VAL A 245 0.48 14.17 -1.52
CA VAL A 245 -0.26 13.94 -0.28
C VAL A 245 -1.61 14.66 -0.29
N ARG A 246 -1.63 15.96 -0.64
CA ARG A 246 -2.89 16.73 -0.71
C ARG A 246 -3.87 16.17 -1.73
N THR A 247 -3.37 15.73 -2.87
CA THR A 247 -4.20 15.18 -3.94
C THR A 247 -4.75 13.80 -3.58
N ILE A 248 -3.90 12.94 -3.00
CA ILE A 248 -4.25 11.57 -2.60
C ILE A 248 -5.35 11.58 -1.55
N VAL A 249 -5.22 12.41 -0.51
CA VAL A 249 -6.20 12.47 0.58
C VAL A 249 -7.62 12.71 0.07
N TRP A 250 -7.84 13.73 -0.76
CA TRP A 250 -9.16 14.03 -1.29
C TRP A 250 -9.70 12.93 -2.20
N ARG A 251 -8.85 12.38 -3.07
CA ARG A 251 -9.28 11.33 -4.02
C ARG A 251 -9.57 10.02 -3.31
N ILE A 252 -8.78 9.64 -2.32
CA ILE A 252 -9.03 8.45 -1.51
C ILE A 252 -10.36 8.59 -0.79
N LEU A 253 -10.62 9.70 -0.12
CA LEU A 253 -11.89 9.91 0.57
C LEU A 253 -13.08 9.76 -0.40
N VAL A 254 -13.07 10.45 -1.54
CA VAL A 254 -14.16 10.41 -2.49
C VAL A 254 -14.33 9.02 -3.10
N PHE A 255 -13.22 8.38 -3.52
CA PHE A 255 -13.31 7.10 -4.22
C PHE A 255 -13.66 5.96 -3.27
N TYR A 256 -13.03 5.88 -2.11
CA TYR A 256 -13.28 4.78 -1.17
C TYR A 256 -14.60 4.96 -0.43
N MET A 257 -14.78 6.12 0.21
CA MET A 257 -16.02 6.40 0.95
C MET A 257 -17.24 6.43 0.03
N GLY A 258 -17.11 7.08 -1.14
CA GLY A 258 -18.19 7.14 -2.13
C GLY A 258 -18.56 5.77 -2.68
N SER A 259 -17.56 4.95 -3.04
CA SER A 259 -17.82 3.60 -3.54
C SER A 259 -18.49 2.71 -2.51
N VAL A 260 -18.00 2.69 -1.27
CA VAL A 260 -18.59 1.86 -0.20
C VAL A 260 -19.99 2.37 0.18
N ALA A 261 -20.21 3.67 0.22
CA ALA A 261 -21.54 4.23 0.44
C ALA A 261 -22.54 3.75 -0.62
N ILE A 262 -22.13 3.81 -1.90
CA ILE A 262 -22.95 3.29 -3.01
C ILE A 262 -23.24 1.81 -2.84
N MET A 263 -22.23 1.00 -2.52
CA MET A 263 -22.35 -0.46 -2.35
C MET A 263 -23.41 -0.81 -1.30
N VAL A 264 -23.30 -0.25 -0.08
CA VAL A 264 -24.21 -0.58 1.04
C VAL A 264 -25.60 0.04 0.91
N ILE A 265 -25.76 1.07 0.06
CA ILE A 265 -27.08 1.64 -0.24
C ILE A 265 -27.75 0.90 -1.39
N ALA A 266 -27.01 0.60 -2.46
CA ALA A 266 -27.54 0.05 -3.69
C ALA A 266 -27.86 -1.46 -3.60
N VAL A 267 -27.07 -2.21 -2.80
CA VAL A 267 -27.14 -3.68 -2.70
C VAL A 267 -27.26 -4.08 -1.23
N PRO A 268 -28.11 -5.08 -0.85
CA PRO A 268 -28.10 -5.65 0.48
C PRO A 268 -26.70 -6.18 0.85
N TRP A 269 -26.26 -5.94 2.09
CA TRP A 269 -24.93 -6.30 2.54
C TRP A 269 -24.66 -7.82 2.55
N ASP A 270 -25.73 -8.62 2.70
CA ASP A 270 -25.73 -10.08 2.74
C ASP A 270 -25.86 -10.73 1.34
N ASP A 271 -25.85 -9.92 0.28
CA ASP A 271 -25.83 -10.41 -1.09
C ASP A 271 -24.45 -11.06 -1.41
N PRO A 272 -24.43 -12.35 -1.82
CA PRO A 272 -23.16 -13.04 -2.13
C PRO A 272 -22.34 -12.36 -3.23
N GLU A 273 -22.99 -11.74 -4.24
CA GLU A 273 -22.29 -11.02 -5.32
C GLU A 273 -21.53 -9.81 -4.77
N LEU A 274 -22.09 -9.12 -3.76
CA LEU A 274 -21.43 -7.97 -3.15
C LEU A 274 -20.14 -8.38 -2.43
N GLY A 275 -20.14 -9.52 -1.75
CA GLY A 275 -18.95 -10.06 -1.09
C GLY A 275 -17.85 -10.51 -2.07
N ALA A 276 -18.24 -10.99 -3.25
CA ALA A 276 -17.33 -11.51 -4.27
C ALA A 276 -16.75 -10.41 -5.18
N SER A 277 -17.61 -9.55 -5.73
CA SER A 277 -17.22 -8.49 -6.68
C SER A 277 -18.14 -7.27 -6.55
N PRO A 278 -17.89 -6.41 -5.55
CA PRO A 278 -18.85 -5.38 -5.15
C PRO A 278 -19.16 -4.35 -6.24
N PHE A 279 -18.17 -4.00 -7.06
CA PHE A 279 -18.39 -3.07 -8.17
C PHE A 279 -19.30 -3.67 -9.25
N VAL A 280 -19.09 -4.95 -9.58
CA VAL A 280 -19.90 -5.68 -10.55
C VAL A 280 -21.33 -5.87 -10.04
N ALA A 281 -21.51 -6.22 -8.76
CA ALA A 281 -22.82 -6.38 -8.13
C ALA A 281 -23.69 -5.09 -8.26
N VAL A 282 -23.10 -3.92 -7.99
CA VAL A 282 -23.81 -2.63 -8.16
C VAL A 282 -24.19 -2.37 -9.63
N LEU A 283 -23.28 -2.67 -10.57
CA LEU A 283 -23.54 -2.46 -12.01
C LEU A 283 -24.60 -3.44 -12.55
N ASN A 284 -24.59 -4.70 -12.08
CA ASN A 284 -25.63 -5.67 -12.36
C ASN A 284 -27.00 -5.18 -11.86
N ARG A 285 -27.04 -4.61 -10.63
CA ARG A 285 -28.24 -4.02 -10.07
C ARG A 285 -28.73 -2.82 -10.87
N ALA A 286 -27.80 -2.06 -11.47
CA ALA A 286 -28.15 -0.94 -12.36
C ALA A 286 -28.73 -1.37 -13.71
N GLY A 287 -28.71 -2.66 -14.04
CA GLY A 287 -29.25 -3.21 -15.28
C GLY A 287 -28.39 -2.90 -16.50
N ILE A 288 -27.06 -2.77 -16.33
CA ILE A 288 -26.12 -2.43 -17.41
C ILE A 288 -25.09 -3.57 -17.56
N PRO A 289 -25.44 -4.71 -18.19
CA PRO A 289 -24.55 -5.90 -18.27
C PRO A 289 -23.20 -5.63 -18.91
N ALA A 290 -23.18 -4.86 -20.01
CA ALA A 290 -21.93 -4.47 -20.69
C ALA A 290 -20.98 -3.67 -19.79
N ALA A 291 -21.53 -2.86 -18.83
CA ALA A 291 -20.73 -2.14 -17.86
C ALA A 291 -20.07 -3.08 -16.84
N SER A 292 -20.74 -4.17 -16.46
CA SER A 292 -20.21 -5.20 -15.56
C SER A 292 -19.01 -5.93 -16.16
N GLU A 293 -19.12 -6.35 -17.42
CA GLU A 293 -18.01 -6.99 -18.13
C GLU A 293 -16.83 -6.04 -18.32
N ALA A 294 -17.09 -4.80 -18.76
CA ALA A 294 -16.06 -3.77 -18.88
C ALA A 294 -15.39 -3.47 -17.53
N MET A 295 -16.16 -3.38 -16.45
CA MET A 295 -15.63 -3.16 -15.10
C MET A 295 -14.76 -4.32 -14.64
N THR A 296 -15.16 -5.58 -14.88
CA THR A 296 -14.34 -6.76 -14.57
C THR A 296 -12.99 -6.69 -15.26
N PHE A 297 -12.96 -6.36 -16.54
CA PHE A 297 -11.71 -6.19 -17.28
C PHE A 297 -10.84 -5.08 -16.70
N VAL A 298 -11.44 -3.93 -16.35
CA VAL A 298 -10.72 -2.81 -15.71
C VAL A 298 -10.19 -3.22 -14.33
N ILE A 299 -10.97 -3.95 -13.55
CA ILE A 299 -10.52 -4.46 -12.24
C ILE A 299 -9.29 -5.35 -12.41
N VAL A 300 -9.32 -6.33 -13.32
CA VAL A 300 -8.17 -7.21 -13.58
C VAL A 300 -6.93 -6.39 -13.96
N LEU A 301 -7.06 -5.45 -14.88
CA LEU A 301 -5.94 -4.57 -15.26
C LEU A 301 -5.45 -3.73 -14.07
N ALA A 302 -6.38 -3.25 -13.24
CA ALA A 302 -6.06 -2.49 -12.05
C ALA A 302 -5.26 -3.30 -11.04
N LEU A 303 -5.65 -4.54 -10.80
CA LEU A 303 -4.95 -5.46 -9.90
C LEU A 303 -3.54 -5.79 -10.42
N LEU A 304 -3.41 -6.07 -11.72
CA LEU A 304 -2.10 -6.35 -12.33
C LEU A 304 -1.17 -5.13 -12.31
N SER A 305 -1.70 -3.91 -12.50
CA SER A 305 -0.93 -2.68 -12.35
C SER A 305 -0.50 -2.47 -10.90
N SER A 306 -1.38 -2.71 -9.91
CA SER A 306 -1.05 -2.63 -8.49
C SER A 306 0.03 -3.65 -8.11
N LEU A 307 -0.07 -4.90 -8.58
CA LEU A 307 0.96 -5.93 -8.43
C LEU A 307 2.31 -5.41 -8.94
N ASN A 308 2.34 -4.85 -10.14
CA ASN A 308 3.55 -4.33 -10.77
C ASN A 308 4.20 -3.24 -9.92
N ALA A 309 3.41 -2.29 -9.41
CA ALA A 309 3.88 -1.21 -8.53
C ALA A 309 4.42 -1.75 -7.18
N ASN A 310 3.74 -2.73 -6.58
CA ASN A 310 4.18 -3.35 -5.32
C ASN A 310 5.44 -4.19 -5.51
N LEU A 311 5.59 -4.91 -6.62
CA LEU A 311 6.81 -5.65 -6.95
C LEU A 311 8.01 -4.70 -7.14
N TYR A 312 7.79 -3.55 -7.83
CA TYR A 312 8.79 -2.49 -7.92
C TYR A 312 9.21 -1.98 -6.53
N GLY A 313 8.23 -1.67 -5.66
CA GLY A 313 8.48 -1.21 -4.29
C GLY A 313 9.24 -2.25 -3.46
N ALA A 314 8.85 -3.52 -3.52
CA ALA A 314 9.50 -4.62 -2.82
C ALA A 314 10.98 -4.80 -3.24
N ALA A 315 11.25 -4.74 -4.54
CA ALA A 315 12.61 -4.84 -5.05
C ALA A 315 13.50 -3.67 -4.60
N ARG A 316 12.98 -2.45 -4.59
CA ARG A 316 13.70 -1.25 -4.10
C ARG A 316 13.93 -1.32 -2.59
N MET A 317 12.94 -1.75 -1.83
CA MET A 317 13.07 -1.93 -0.39
C MET A 317 14.15 -2.94 -0.02
N LEU A 318 14.14 -4.11 -0.67
CA LEU A 318 15.16 -5.15 -0.43
C LEU A 318 16.56 -4.67 -0.85
N GLY A 319 16.65 -3.92 -1.95
CA GLY A 319 17.90 -3.26 -2.38
C GLY A 319 18.43 -2.29 -1.32
N SER A 320 17.57 -1.40 -0.81
CA SER A 320 17.91 -0.45 0.25
C SER A 320 18.35 -1.11 1.56
N LEU A 321 17.70 -2.22 1.93
CA LEU A 321 18.14 -3.03 3.08
C LEU A 321 19.54 -3.62 2.84
N ALA A 322 19.81 -4.10 1.64
CA ALA A 322 21.11 -4.68 1.29
C ALA A 322 22.23 -3.62 1.24
N GLU A 323 21.96 -2.42 0.72
CA GLU A 323 22.89 -1.28 0.72
C GLU A 323 23.31 -0.88 2.15
N ARG A 324 22.36 -0.94 3.09
CA ARG A 324 22.62 -0.67 4.51
C ARG A 324 23.16 -1.88 5.29
N GLY A 325 23.43 -3.00 4.61
CA GLY A 325 23.93 -4.23 5.21
C GLY A 325 22.90 -5.01 6.02
N MET A 326 21.60 -4.62 5.95
CA MET A 326 20.47 -5.25 6.66
C MET A 326 19.89 -6.46 5.90
N ALA A 327 20.34 -6.70 4.67
CA ALA A 327 20.01 -7.85 3.84
C ALA A 327 21.27 -8.36 3.12
N PRO A 328 21.26 -9.59 2.56
CA PRO A 328 22.39 -10.12 1.82
C PRO A 328 22.77 -9.25 0.63
N ARG A 329 24.06 -8.94 0.48
CA ARG A 329 24.60 -8.09 -0.61
C ARG A 329 24.25 -8.60 -2.01
N VAL A 330 23.91 -9.87 -2.17
CA VAL A 330 23.47 -10.43 -3.44
C VAL A 330 22.20 -9.76 -3.98
N ALA A 331 21.35 -9.21 -3.10
CA ALA A 331 20.16 -8.46 -3.49
C ALA A 331 20.46 -7.16 -4.27
N MET A 332 21.68 -6.62 -4.15
CA MET A 332 22.13 -5.46 -4.92
C MET A 332 22.59 -5.80 -6.35
N ARG A 333 22.69 -7.09 -6.72
CA ARG A 333 23.12 -7.48 -8.07
C ARG A 333 22.11 -7.00 -9.10
N THR A 334 22.59 -6.12 -9.99
CA THR A 334 21.81 -5.56 -11.09
C THR A 334 22.18 -6.24 -12.41
N ARG A 335 21.19 -6.38 -13.29
CA ARG A 335 21.41 -6.74 -14.69
C ARG A 335 21.11 -5.52 -15.55
N GLY A 336 22.08 -5.08 -16.35
CA GLY A 336 21.98 -3.82 -17.09
C GLY A 336 22.06 -2.59 -16.19
N ARG A 337 21.48 -1.47 -16.63
CA ARG A 337 21.72 -0.15 -16.01
C ARG A 337 21.02 0.10 -14.67
N SER A 338 19.96 -0.65 -14.27
CA SER A 338 19.17 -0.24 -13.09
C SER A 338 18.28 -1.29 -12.43
N VAL A 339 18.19 -2.54 -12.90
CA VAL A 339 17.23 -3.51 -12.35
C VAL A 339 17.89 -4.42 -11.32
N PRO A 340 17.47 -4.40 -10.04
CA PRO A 340 17.96 -5.32 -9.02
C PRO A 340 17.36 -6.72 -9.20
N THR A 341 17.90 -7.49 -10.13
CA THR A 341 17.35 -8.77 -10.59
C THR A 341 17.10 -9.74 -9.44
N VAL A 342 18.06 -9.87 -8.52
CA VAL A 342 17.93 -10.79 -7.37
C VAL A 342 16.83 -10.32 -6.43
N ALA A 343 16.73 -9.00 -6.20
CA ALA A 343 15.67 -8.46 -5.35
C ALA A 343 14.27 -8.69 -5.96
N VAL A 344 14.10 -8.52 -7.27
CA VAL A 344 12.85 -8.82 -7.97
C VAL A 344 12.49 -10.30 -7.81
N LEU A 345 13.43 -11.21 -8.11
CA LEU A 345 13.18 -12.66 -8.02
C LEU A 345 12.91 -13.12 -6.59
N ALA A 346 13.61 -12.57 -5.60
CA ALA A 346 13.36 -12.88 -4.19
C ALA A 346 11.98 -12.37 -3.75
N SER A 347 11.55 -11.20 -4.24
CA SER A 347 10.27 -10.61 -3.90
C SER A 347 9.08 -11.36 -4.52
N VAL A 348 9.25 -12.00 -5.67
CA VAL A 348 8.18 -12.77 -6.31
C VAL A 348 8.16 -14.24 -5.87
N ALA A 349 9.23 -14.75 -5.26
CA ALA A 349 9.34 -16.15 -4.88
C ALA A 349 8.19 -16.62 -3.98
N PHE A 350 7.79 -15.79 -3.01
CA PHE A 350 6.62 -16.06 -2.16
C PHE A 350 5.32 -16.16 -2.96
N GLY A 351 5.15 -15.33 -3.98
CA GLY A 351 4.00 -15.40 -4.88
C GLY A 351 3.90 -16.78 -5.58
N PHE A 352 5.02 -17.35 -6.02
CA PHE A 352 5.04 -18.71 -6.58
C PHE A 352 4.70 -19.78 -5.55
N CYS A 353 5.11 -19.62 -4.28
CA CYS A 353 4.63 -20.50 -3.21
C CYS A 353 3.12 -20.39 -3.01
N CYS A 354 2.56 -19.18 -3.10
CA CYS A 354 1.11 -18.96 -3.01
C CYS A 354 0.33 -19.57 -4.19
N VAL A 355 0.93 -19.72 -5.39
CA VAL A 355 0.31 -20.47 -6.49
C VAL A 355 0.05 -21.92 -6.08
N LEU A 356 1.04 -22.57 -5.44
CA LEU A 356 0.89 -23.93 -4.92
C LEU A 356 -0.17 -23.99 -3.81
N ALA A 357 -0.18 -23.01 -2.91
CA ALA A 357 -1.20 -22.90 -1.87
C ALA A 357 -2.60 -22.73 -2.45
N THR A 358 -2.76 -21.92 -3.51
CA THR A 358 -4.05 -21.72 -4.18
C THR A 358 -4.54 -23.01 -4.87
N PHE A 359 -3.64 -23.84 -5.37
CA PHE A 359 -3.98 -25.15 -5.91
C PHE A 359 -4.62 -26.07 -4.87
N GLU A 360 -4.11 -26.07 -3.63
CA GLU A 360 -4.56 -26.94 -2.54
C GLU A 360 -5.75 -26.36 -1.76
N TRP A 361 -5.73 -25.06 -1.45
CA TRP A 361 -6.67 -24.41 -0.54
C TRP A 361 -7.61 -23.38 -1.22
N GLY A 362 -7.49 -23.19 -2.52
CA GLY A 362 -8.39 -22.32 -3.28
C GLY A 362 -8.49 -20.89 -2.74
N ASP A 363 -9.73 -20.38 -2.64
CA ASP A 363 -10.02 -18.98 -2.30
C ASP A 363 -9.68 -18.58 -0.85
N ALA A 364 -9.47 -19.54 0.05
CA ALA A 364 -9.08 -19.26 1.44
C ALA A 364 -7.71 -18.57 1.53
N VAL A 365 -6.83 -18.82 0.56
CA VAL A 365 -5.49 -18.22 0.49
C VAL A 365 -5.60 -16.69 0.38
N LEU A 366 -6.45 -16.17 -0.50
CA LEU A 366 -6.63 -14.73 -0.67
C LEU A 366 -7.09 -14.05 0.63
N GLY A 367 -8.07 -14.63 1.32
CA GLY A 367 -8.55 -14.10 2.60
C GLY A 367 -7.44 -14.00 3.65
N THR A 368 -6.62 -15.05 3.74
CA THR A 368 -5.46 -15.09 4.65
C THR A 368 -4.43 -13.99 4.31
N LEU A 369 -4.09 -13.84 3.03
CA LEU A 369 -3.14 -12.82 2.58
C LEU A 369 -3.64 -11.40 2.89
N LEU A 370 -4.93 -11.12 2.66
CA LEU A 370 -5.53 -9.81 2.98
C LEU A 370 -5.43 -9.48 4.48
N ASN A 371 -5.68 -10.48 5.34
CA ASN A 371 -5.55 -10.31 6.79
C ASN A 371 -4.10 -10.06 7.22
N ILE A 372 -3.13 -10.77 6.62
CA ILE A 372 -1.69 -10.56 6.89
C ILE A 372 -1.32 -9.11 6.55
N VAL A 373 -1.68 -8.63 5.38
CA VAL A 373 -1.38 -7.24 4.98
C VAL A 373 -2.06 -6.23 5.91
N GLY A 374 -3.33 -6.46 6.26
CA GLY A 374 -4.05 -5.58 7.19
C GLY A 374 -3.34 -5.45 8.55
N SER A 375 -2.77 -6.54 9.07
CA SER A 375 -2.04 -6.51 10.35
C SER A 375 -0.64 -5.91 10.23
N THR A 376 0.07 -6.09 9.12
CA THR A 376 1.40 -5.49 8.89
C THR A 376 1.30 -3.98 8.68
N ILE A 377 0.25 -3.50 8.00
CA ILE A 377 -0.03 -2.05 7.85
C ILE A 377 -0.21 -1.37 9.22
N ILE A 378 -0.88 -2.00 10.19
CA ILE A 378 -1.01 -1.46 11.55
C ILE A 378 0.37 -1.26 12.18
N VAL A 379 1.29 -2.20 12.00
CA VAL A 379 2.68 -2.08 12.48
C VAL A 379 3.41 -0.94 11.76
N THR A 380 3.26 -0.85 10.44
CA THR A 380 3.84 0.22 9.62
C THR A 380 3.37 1.60 10.09
N TYR A 381 2.09 1.74 10.40
CA TYR A 381 1.52 2.98 10.92
C TYR A 381 2.02 3.31 12.32
N PHE A 382 2.14 2.32 13.20
CA PHE A 382 2.74 2.52 14.52
C PHE A 382 4.16 3.10 14.43
N PHE A 383 5.03 2.47 13.66
CA PHE A 383 6.40 2.95 13.47
C PHE A 383 6.45 4.33 12.80
N THR A 384 5.53 4.60 11.87
CA THR A 384 5.43 5.92 11.22
C THR A 384 5.07 7.03 12.20
N ILE A 385 4.07 6.82 13.06
CA ILE A 385 3.66 7.80 14.09
C ILE A 385 4.80 8.07 15.05
N CYS A 386 5.47 7.01 15.56
CA CYS A 386 6.59 7.13 16.48
C CYS A 386 7.78 7.86 15.82
N SER A 387 8.14 7.47 14.60
CA SER A 387 9.26 8.06 13.86
C SER A 387 9.02 9.53 13.58
N HIS A 388 7.83 9.89 13.09
CA HIS A 388 7.45 11.27 12.85
C HIS A 388 7.53 12.12 14.13
N TYR A 389 6.99 11.62 15.24
CA TYR A 389 7.04 12.35 16.52
C TYR A 389 8.47 12.67 16.94
N VAL A 390 9.36 11.68 16.89
CA VAL A 390 10.76 11.85 17.30
C VAL A 390 11.52 12.78 16.35
N LEU A 391 11.41 12.56 15.04
CA LEU A 391 12.12 13.35 14.04
C LEU A 391 11.64 14.80 14.01
N ARG A 392 10.33 15.02 14.13
CA ARG A 392 9.75 16.36 14.23
C ARG A 392 10.24 17.12 15.47
N ARG A 393 10.27 16.46 16.65
CA ARG A 393 10.79 17.07 17.87
C ARG A 393 12.27 17.44 17.77
N ARG A 394 13.07 16.60 17.08
CA ARG A 394 14.48 16.91 16.82
C ARG A 394 14.62 18.13 15.90
N ALA A 395 13.89 18.13 14.78
CA ALA A 395 13.91 19.25 13.84
C ALA A 395 13.49 20.57 14.50
N GLU A 396 12.48 20.57 15.36
CA GLU A 396 12.07 21.77 16.12
C GLU A 396 13.15 22.27 17.10
N LYS A 397 13.87 21.35 17.76
CA LYS A 397 14.97 21.71 18.65
C LYS A 397 16.19 22.27 17.92
N GLU A 398 16.48 21.74 16.75
CA GLU A 398 17.61 22.12 15.91
C GLU A 398 17.32 23.33 15.02
N GLY A 399 16.06 23.79 14.97
CA GLY A 399 15.62 24.87 14.08
C GLY A 399 15.69 24.48 12.59
N ALA A 400 15.66 23.18 12.28
CA ALA A 400 15.81 22.69 10.92
C ALA A 400 14.60 23.07 10.04
N PRO A 401 14.80 23.48 8.77
CA PRO A 401 13.72 23.81 7.87
C PRO A 401 12.91 22.56 7.52
N LEU A 402 11.59 22.69 7.60
CA LEU A 402 10.65 21.63 7.20
C LEU A 402 9.86 22.12 5.99
N PRO A 403 10.12 21.59 4.78
CA PRO A 403 9.44 21.99 3.55
C PRO A 403 7.93 21.73 3.59
N MET A 404 7.52 20.67 4.28
CA MET A 404 6.13 20.31 4.55
C MET A 404 5.94 20.18 6.07
N ARG A 405 4.81 20.65 6.60
CA ARG A 405 4.50 20.58 8.03
C ARG A 405 3.10 20.04 8.27
N LEU A 406 2.99 19.01 9.08
CA LEU A 406 1.72 18.54 9.62
C LEU A 406 1.16 19.59 10.57
N LYS A 407 -0.02 20.13 10.26
CA LYS A 407 -0.73 21.04 11.15
C LYS A 407 -1.31 20.26 12.35
N GLY A 408 -1.23 20.86 13.53
CA GLY A 408 -1.76 20.25 14.74
C GLY A 408 -0.83 19.26 15.45
N PHE A 409 0.47 19.24 15.11
CA PHE A 409 1.49 18.54 15.91
C PHE A 409 1.58 19.16 17.33
N PRO A 410 1.70 18.39 18.42
CA PRO A 410 1.75 16.91 18.49
C PRO A 410 0.36 16.24 18.63
N VAL A 411 -0.73 17.01 18.70
CA VAL A 411 -2.08 16.50 18.98
C VAL A 411 -2.51 15.45 17.95
N VAL A 412 -2.26 15.70 16.66
CA VAL A 412 -2.61 14.75 15.60
C VAL A 412 -1.83 13.43 15.75
N ASN A 413 -0.56 13.45 16.17
CA ASN A 413 0.20 12.24 16.44
C ASN A 413 -0.43 11.41 17.57
N TRP A 414 -0.81 12.06 18.67
CA TRP A 414 -1.45 11.38 19.79
C TRP A 414 -2.84 10.86 19.42
N ALA A 415 -3.63 11.63 18.68
CA ALA A 415 -4.93 11.20 18.19
C ALA A 415 -4.80 9.97 17.27
N ALA A 416 -3.85 9.98 16.33
CA ALA A 416 -3.57 8.86 15.45
C ALA A 416 -3.11 7.62 16.24
N MET A 417 -2.26 7.79 17.27
CA MET A 417 -1.82 6.70 18.13
C MET A 417 -2.97 6.10 18.93
N ILE A 418 -3.81 6.95 19.53
CA ILE A 418 -4.98 6.50 20.30
C ILE A 418 -5.94 5.72 19.38
N LEU A 419 -6.18 6.25 18.17
CA LEU A 419 -7.03 5.59 17.17
C LEU A 419 -6.48 4.25 16.75
N LEU A 420 -5.16 4.17 16.49
CA LEU A 420 -4.48 2.92 16.14
C LEU A 420 -4.57 1.88 17.27
N ILE A 421 -4.32 2.30 18.52
CA ILE A 421 -4.47 1.44 19.70
C ILE A 421 -5.93 0.98 19.84
N GLY A 422 -6.89 1.88 19.63
CA GLY A 422 -8.31 1.54 19.64
C GLY A 422 -8.67 0.45 18.60
N ILE A 423 -8.12 0.51 17.39
CA ILE A 423 -8.29 -0.52 16.34
C ILE A 423 -7.70 -1.85 16.83
N VAL A 424 -6.50 -1.85 17.39
CA VAL A 424 -5.86 -3.06 17.92
C VAL A 424 -6.66 -3.66 19.07
N VAL A 425 -7.08 -2.83 20.03
CA VAL A 425 -7.90 -3.28 21.19
C VAL A 425 -9.21 -3.88 20.70
N LEU A 426 -9.91 -3.22 19.78
CA LEU A 426 -11.14 -3.75 19.20
C LEU A 426 -10.90 -5.09 18.49
N GLY A 427 -9.78 -5.20 17.76
CA GLY A 427 -9.37 -6.43 17.08
C GLY A 427 -9.13 -7.60 18.04
N MET A 428 -8.68 -7.35 19.27
CA MET A 428 -8.45 -8.42 20.26
C MET A 428 -9.73 -9.12 20.72
N PHE A 429 -10.89 -8.53 20.50
CA PHE A 429 -12.19 -9.16 20.82
C PHE A 429 -12.68 -10.12 19.73
N SER A 430 -12.11 -10.07 18.51
CA SER A 430 -12.38 -11.03 17.44
C SER A 430 -11.31 -12.12 17.45
N PRO A 431 -11.67 -13.44 17.56
CA PRO A 431 -10.66 -14.52 17.63
C PRO A 431 -9.70 -14.54 16.44
N ASP A 432 -10.22 -14.38 15.21
CA ASP A 432 -9.42 -14.44 13.99
C ASP A 432 -8.47 -13.24 13.87
N VAL A 433 -8.98 -12.04 14.16
CA VAL A 433 -8.19 -10.80 14.15
C VAL A 433 -7.14 -10.84 15.25
N ARG A 434 -7.49 -11.33 16.44
CA ARG A 434 -6.55 -11.50 17.56
C ARG A 434 -5.40 -12.42 17.19
N ALA A 435 -5.69 -13.60 16.63
CA ALA A 435 -4.64 -14.53 16.20
C ALA A 435 -3.70 -13.89 15.18
N GLN A 436 -4.24 -13.11 14.25
CA GLN A 436 -3.45 -12.39 13.24
C GLN A 436 -2.59 -11.29 13.85
N LEU A 437 -3.14 -10.46 14.73
CA LEU A 437 -2.39 -9.39 15.41
C LEU A 437 -1.28 -9.96 16.29
N MET A 438 -1.53 -11.06 17.01
CA MET A 438 -0.54 -11.72 17.85
C MET A 438 0.60 -12.32 17.03
N SER A 439 0.29 -13.00 15.92
CA SER A 439 1.32 -13.57 15.04
C SER A 439 2.18 -12.49 14.38
N THR A 440 1.57 -11.39 13.92
CA THR A 440 2.31 -10.24 13.39
C THR A 440 3.15 -9.55 14.47
N GLY A 441 2.62 -9.38 15.68
CA GLY A 441 3.37 -8.86 16.82
C GLY A 441 4.59 -9.74 17.16
N ALA A 442 4.42 -11.08 17.18
CA ALA A 442 5.53 -12.02 17.37
C ALA A 442 6.59 -11.87 16.26
N LEU A 443 6.18 -11.76 15.00
CA LEU A 443 7.10 -11.52 13.88
C LEU A 443 7.92 -10.23 14.08
N VAL A 444 7.27 -9.14 14.50
CA VAL A 444 7.96 -7.86 14.76
C VAL A 444 9.00 -8.02 15.88
N VAL A 445 8.65 -8.69 16.96
CA VAL A 445 9.57 -8.94 18.08
C VAL A 445 10.77 -9.79 17.62
N ILE A 446 10.52 -10.84 16.85
CA ILE A 446 11.60 -11.70 16.28
C ILE A 446 12.52 -10.87 15.39
N LEU A 447 11.97 -10.08 14.47
CA LEU A 447 12.75 -9.23 13.59
C LEU A 447 13.52 -8.14 14.34
N TYR A 448 12.95 -7.60 15.41
CA TYR A 448 13.63 -6.63 16.26
C TYR A 448 14.81 -7.28 17.00
N VAL A 449 14.63 -8.46 17.58
CA VAL A 449 15.71 -9.21 18.26
C VAL A 449 16.84 -9.56 17.28
N ILE A 450 16.50 -10.02 16.06
CA ILE A 450 17.48 -10.23 14.99
C ILE A 450 18.22 -8.93 14.67
N GLY A 451 17.49 -7.81 14.56
CA GLY A 451 18.05 -6.49 14.31
C GLY A 451 19.01 -6.02 15.40
N VAL A 452 18.71 -6.31 16.68
CA VAL A 452 19.62 -6.05 17.81
C VAL A 452 20.90 -6.87 17.65
N GLY A 453 20.78 -8.18 17.41
CA GLY A 453 21.94 -9.05 17.17
C GLY A 453 22.79 -8.59 15.99
N TRP A 454 22.14 -8.21 14.89
CA TRP A 454 22.80 -7.66 13.71
C TRP A 454 23.56 -6.36 14.04
N SER A 455 22.93 -5.41 14.75
CA SER A 455 23.55 -4.13 15.10
C SER A 455 24.80 -4.28 15.98
N HIS A 456 24.82 -5.27 16.88
CA HIS A 456 25.98 -5.60 17.70
C HIS A 456 27.15 -6.19 16.90
N HIS A 457 26.87 -7.03 15.90
CA HIS A 457 27.91 -7.63 15.07
C HIS A 457 28.45 -6.67 13.99
N ALA A 458 27.61 -5.78 13.47
CA ALA A 458 28.00 -4.85 12.43
C ALA A 458 28.91 -3.70 12.92
N GLY A 459 29.01 -3.46 14.24
CA GLY A 459 29.88 -2.43 14.86
C GLY A 459 29.70 -1.00 14.31
N ARG A 460 28.70 -0.80 13.46
CA ARG A 460 28.48 0.43 12.73
C ARG A 460 27.02 0.86 12.92
N ASN A 461 26.84 1.94 13.61
CA ASN A 461 25.60 2.72 13.46
C ASN A 461 25.74 3.53 12.16
N PRO A 462 25.07 3.13 11.04
CA PRO A 462 25.25 3.82 9.75
C PRO A 462 24.71 5.25 9.76
N PHE A 463 24.15 5.73 10.87
CA PHE A 463 23.53 7.04 11.02
C PHE A 463 24.17 7.93 12.09
N HIS A 464 25.23 7.47 12.78
CA HIS A 464 26.11 8.40 13.49
C HIS A 464 27.29 8.73 12.58
N PRO A 465 27.45 9.99 12.11
CA PRO A 465 28.71 10.41 11.56
C PRO A 465 29.75 10.19 12.68
N THR A 466 30.79 9.39 12.39
CA THR A 466 32.01 9.44 13.17
C THR A 466 32.46 10.89 13.12
N THR A 467 32.34 11.60 14.24
CA THR A 467 33.09 12.82 14.46
C THR A 467 34.56 12.43 14.51
N ASP A 468 35.23 12.45 13.35
CA ASP A 468 36.67 12.58 13.19
C ASP A 468 36.97 13.88 12.42
#